data_cec85fe8db01aea08f68aee9551b964b
#
_entry.id   cec85fe8db01aea08f68aee9551b964b
#
_cell.length_a   1.000
_cell.length_b   1.000
_cell.length_c   1.000
_cell.angle_alpha   90.00
_cell.angle_beta   90.00
_cell.angle_gamma   90.00
#
_symmetry.space_group_name_H-M   'P 1'
#
loop_
_entity.id
_entity.type
_entity.pdbx_description
1 polymer ?
#
loop_
_entity_poly.entity_id
_entity_poly.type
_entity_poly.pdbx_seq_one_letter_code
_entity_poly.pdbx_strand_id
1 'polypeptide(L)'
;MRLSANSIKKLIKGACLFETKNGYLVSYKYSKKQIDAMSREGFEQFWRERGAFSAGIRLEIKTNSKLISFDYKSFEGTNLTDRSNSVDVWINGILFSVLRPEHSKGSIFVELPEGEKLVCIYFPCDCKFGIKNLAIDGEYRSVKDKGQRVLVIGDSITQGYGPSFSSGSYFNALQRLTGYNMLNQGIGGYRCEPVDLMYVDGFEPDKIMTFLGTNWYDAPDQYDYESATVGFYKRLTELYPDKQILAVSPIWRGNDDLDKERFSWCRGIISRECAKYENITLVDGFTLVPNVLECYCDKVHPNEYGCLMLAMNLQKEMKRIKF
;
A
#
# COMPACT_ATOMS: atom_id res chain seq x y z
N MET A 1 5.36 21.47 21.34
CA MET A 1 5.01 20.45 22.36
C MET A 1 5.39 19.07 21.85
N ARG A 2 6.04 18.22 22.66
CA ARG A 2 6.29 16.80 22.31
C ARG A 2 5.06 15.96 22.62
N LEU A 3 4.73 15.05 21.71
CA LEU A 3 3.58 14.17 21.84
C LEU A 3 3.95 12.84 22.50
N SER A 4 3.04 12.29 23.31
CA SER A 4 3.16 10.92 23.82
C SER A 4 2.96 9.90 22.71
N ALA A 5 3.46 8.67 22.88
CA ALA A 5 3.24 7.58 21.93
C ALA A 5 1.74 7.34 21.65
N ASN A 6 0.89 7.43 22.66
CA ASN A 6 -0.56 7.28 22.50
C ASN A 6 -1.19 8.42 21.68
N SER A 7 -0.67 9.64 21.80
CA SER A 7 -1.10 10.77 20.96
C SER A 7 -0.66 10.57 19.51
N ILE A 8 0.58 10.08 19.30
CA ILE A 8 1.11 9.80 17.95
C ILE A 8 0.28 8.72 17.26
N LYS A 9 -0.06 7.62 17.94
CA LYS A 9 -0.90 6.55 17.39
C LYS A 9 -2.22 7.06 16.81
N LYS A 10 -2.84 8.06 17.44
CA LYS A 10 -4.11 8.65 16.97
C LYS A 10 -3.96 9.47 15.67
N LEU A 11 -2.75 9.86 15.33
CA LEU A 11 -2.43 10.64 14.14
C LEU A 11 -1.98 9.74 12.97
N ILE A 12 -1.61 8.48 13.25
CA ILE A 12 -1.17 7.53 12.23
C ILE A 12 -2.39 6.86 11.58
N LYS A 13 -2.36 6.80 10.27
CA LYS A 13 -3.34 6.15 9.41
C LYS A 13 -2.69 5.03 8.60
N GLY A 14 -3.49 4.02 8.19
CA GLY A 14 -3.02 2.89 7.40
C GLY A 14 -2.24 1.84 8.20
N ALA A 15 -2.39 1.84 9.54
CA ALA A 15 -1.77 0.86 10.43
C ALA A 15 -2.83 0.16 11.30
N CYS A 16 -2.66 -1.14 11.54
CA CYS A 16 -3.49 -1.93 12.45
C CYS A 16 -2.72 -2.45 13.68
N LEU A 17 -1.38 -2.38 13.68
CA LEU A 17 -0.53 -2.76 14.81
C LEU A 17 0.53 -1.70 15.09
N PHE A 18 0.85 -1.51 16.37
CA PHE A 18 1.89 -0.61 16.83
C PHE A 18 2.79 -1.28 17.86
N GLU A 19 4.10 -1.18 17.66
CA GLU A 19 5.11 -1.68 18.60
C GLU A 19 6.12 -0.57 18.96
N THR A 20 6.74 -0.68 20.11
CA THR A 20 7.89 0.16 20.45
C THR A 20 9.16 -0.65 20.28
N LYS A 21 10.01 -0.25 19.33
CA LYS A 21 11.31 -0.88 19.07
C LYS A 21 12.43 0.15 19.27
N ASN A 22 13.31 -0.08 20.21
CA ASN A 22 14.41 0.84 20.57
C ASN A 22 13.93 2.29 20.81
N GLY A 23 12.79 2.45 21.48
CA GLY A 23 12.18 3.74 21.79
C GLY A 23 11.44 4.42 20.63
N TYR A 24 11.42 3.83 19.43
CA TYR A 24 10.65 4.30 18.28
C TYR A 24 9.31 3.58 18.20
N LEU A 25 8.26 4.33 17.90
CA LEU A 25 6.94 3.79 17.57
C LEU A 25 6.98 3.31 16.12
N VAL A 26 6.88 1.99 15.93
CA VAL A 26 6.80 1.32 14.63
C VAL A 26 5.36 0.95 14.36
N SER A 27 4.89 1.23 13.16
CA SER A 27 3.52 0.99 12.72
C SER A 27 3.52 -0.09 11.65
N TYR A 28 2.57 -1.03 11.72
CA TYR A 28 2.46 -2.15 10.80
C TYR A 28 1.10 -2.16 10.10
N LYS A 29 1.12 -2.52 8.84
CA LYS A 29 -0.06 -2.74 7.98
C LYS A 29 -0.68 -4.13 8.13
N TYR A 30 0.00 -5.03 8.83
CA TYR A 30 -0.47 -6.38 9.19
C TYR A 30 -0.71 -6.47 10.69
N SER A 31 -1.73 -7.24 11.08
CA SER A 31 -2.01 -7.54 12.48
C SER A 31 -0.95 -8.48 13.08
N LYS A 32 -0.88 -8.55 14.41
CA LYS A 32 0.06 -9.45 15.09
C LYS A 32 -0.15 -10.91 14.67
N LYS A 33 -1.40 -11.35 14.57
CA LYS A 33 -1.76 -12.70 14.13
C LYS A 33 -1.26 -13.00 12.71
N GLN A 34 -1.39 -12.04 11.79
CA GLN A 34 -0.87 -12.17 10.43
C GLN A 34 0.66 -12.24 10.40
N ILE A 35 1.36 -11.40 11.18
CA ILE A 35 2.83 -11.41 11.28
C ILE A 35 3.32 -12.73 11.84
N ASP A 36 2.64 -13.28 12.86
CA ASP A 36 3.00 -14.58 13.44
C ASP A 36 2.79 -15.72 12.43
N ALA A 37 1.72 -15.68 11.64
CA ALA A 37 1.47 -16.64 10.57
C ALA A 37 2.55 -16.58 9.47
N MET A 38 3.07 -15.40 9.16
CA MET A 38 4.20 -15.21 8.23
C MET A 38 5.54 -15.75 8.77
N SER A 39 5.58 -16.18 10.03
CA SER A 39 6.78 -16.78 10.64
C SER A 39 6.79 -18.32 10.56
N ARG A 40 5.80 -18.92 9.88
CA ARG A 40 5.72 -20.38 9.69
C ARG A 40 6.83 -20.88 8.74
N GLU A 41 7.17 -22.14 8.86
CA GLU A 41 8.04 -22.82 7.90
C GLU A 41 7.42 -22.79 6.50
N GLY A 42 8.24 -22.57 5.48
CA GLY A 42 7.82 -22.45 4.08
C GLY A 42 7.31 -21.09 3.65
N PHE A 43 7.14 -20.12 4.56
CA PHE A 43 6.87 -18.75 4.14
C PHE A 43 8.18 -18.06 3.70
N GLU A 44 8.17 -17.46 2.52
CA GLU A 44 9.34 -16.78 1.97
C GLU A 44 9.82 -15.66 2.90
N GLN A 45 11.08 -15.74 3.34
CA GLN A 45 11.65 -14.77 4.28
C GLN A 45 11.51 -13.34 3.79
N PHE A 46 11.74 -13.09 2.50
CA PHE A 46 11.66 -11.76 1.94
C PHE A 46 10.23 -11.20 1.88
N TRP A 47 9.19 -12.05 1.77
CA TRP A 47 7.80 -11.62 1.87
C TRP A 47 7.47 -11.18 3.29
N ARG A 48 7.97 -11.92 4.30
CA ARG A 48 7.80 -11.55 5.70
C ARG A 48 8.45 -10.19 6.02
N GLU A 49 9.64 -9.95 5.52
CA GLU A 49 10.34 -8.67 5.68
C GLU A 49 9.52 -7.53 5.04
N ARG A 50 9.07 -7.71 3.82
CA ARG A 50 8.26 -6.72 3.09
C ARG A 50 6.86 -6.53 3.67
N GLY A 51 6.28 -7.55 4.28
CA GLY A 51 5.06 -7.44 5.06
C GLY A 51 5.18 -6.44 6.21
N ALA A 52 6.37 -6.31 6.81
CA ALA A 52 6.65 -5.38 7.89
C ALA A 52 6.95 -3.93 7.42
N PHE A 53 7.05 -3.67 6.13
CA PHE A 53 7.34 -2.34 5.60
C PHE A 53 6.17 -1.37 5.75
N SER A 54 6.47 -0.07 5.80
CA SER A 54 5.52 0.99 6.16
C SER A 54 4.67 1.51 4.99
N ALA A 55 4.53 0.71 3.93
CA ALA A 55 3.75 1.05 2.74
C ALA A 55 2.31 1.47 3.08
N GLY A 56 1.86 2.62 2.57
CA GLY A 56 0.51 3.14 2.79
C GLY A 56 0.27 3.76 4.17
N ILE A 57 1.29 3.75 5.05
CA ILE A 57 1.21 4.36 6.39
C ILE A 57 1.58 5.84 6.32
N ARG A 58 0.86 6.68 7.07
CA ARG A 58 1.10 8.12 7.12
C ARG A 58 0.68 8.73 8.45
N LEU A 59 1.27 9.87 8.80
CA LEU A 59 0.72 10.82 9.77
C LEU A 59 -0.30 11.72 9.07
N GLU A 60 -1.42 12.00 9.73
CA GLU A 60 -2.45 12.90 9.22
C GLU A 60 -2.91 13.83 10.33
N ILE A 61 -2.66 15.12 10.16
CA ILE A 61 -2.76 16.13 11.22
C ILE A 61 -3.43 17.39 10.66
N LYS A 62 -4.48 17.86 11.31
CA LYS A 62 -4.99 19.22 11.08
C LYS A 62 -4.36 20.17 12.10
N THR A 63 -3.68 21.24 11.67
CA THR A 63 -2.86 22.08 12.54
C THR A 63 -2.68 23.50 11.98
N ASN A 64 -2.42 24.45 12.90
CA ASN A 64 -1.91 25.80 12.55
C ASN A 64 -0.39 25.94 12.79
N SER A 65 0.30 24.86 13.12
CA SER A 65 1.73 24.82 13.39
C SER A 65 2.57 25.36 12.24
N LYS A 66 3.70 26.02 12.57
CA LYS A 66 4.73 26.45 11.61
C LYS A 66 5.88 25.45 11.52
N LEU A 67 5.99 24.51 12.47
CA LEU A 67 7.04 23.49 12.49
C LEU A 67 6.50 22.17 13.02
N ILE A 68 6.75 21.11 12.27
CA ILE A 68 6.61 19.72 12.73
C ILE A 68 8.00 19.07 12.70
N SER A 69 8.37 18.41 13.78
CA SER A 69 9.63 17.65 13.83
C SER A 69 9.46 16.31 14.49
N PHE A 70 10.26 15.32 14.08
CA PHE A 70 10.32 14.01 14.72
C PHE A 70 11.66 13.32 14.42
N ASP A 71 12.06 12.44 15.33
CA ASP A 71 13.16 11.53 15.08
C ASP A 71 12.62 10.29 14.36
N TYR A 72 13.38 9.79 13.40
CA TYR A 72 13.06 8.59 12.64
C TYR A 72 14.16 7.52 12.73
N LYS A 73 13.78 6.28 12.45
CA LYS A 73 14.69 5.17 12.20
C LYS A 73 14.08 4.21 11.17
N SER A 74 14.86 3.90 10.13
CA SER A 74 14.65 2.75 9.26
C SER A 74 15.35 1.54 9.88
N PHE A 75 14.62 0.44 10.08
CA PHE A 75 15.14 -0.76 10.75
C PHE A 75 15.56 -1.85 9.78
N GLU A 76 14.80 -2.03 8.72
CA GLU A 76 14.95 -3.09 7.72
C GLU A 76 14.44 -2.55 6.38
N GLY A 77 14.90 -3.12 5.27
CA GLY A 77 14.52 -2.73 3.92
C GLY A 77 15.60 -1.95 3.18
N THR A 78 15.22 -1.27 2.11
CA THR A 78 16.12 -0.48 1.29
C THR A 78 16.42 0.89 1.92
N ASN A 79 17.41 1.61 1.38
CA ASN A 79 17.79 2.93 1.89
C ASN A 79 16.68 3.96 1.61
N LEU A 80 16.64 5.02 2.43
CA LEU A 80 15.67 6.11 2.25
C LEU A 80 15.97 6.98 1.02
N THR A 81 17.16 6.82 0.42
CA THR A 81 17.57 7.46 -0.83
C THR A 81 17.20 6.65 -2.06
N ASP A 82 16.84 5.38 -1.89
CA ASP A 82 16.49 4.51 -3.01
C ASP A 82 15.14 4.91 -3.62
N ARG A 83 14.93 4.49 -4.86
CA ARG A 83 13.66 4.73 -5.57
C ARG A 83 12.50 4.19 -4.74
N SER A 84 11.38 4.90 -4.78
CA SER A 84 10.16 4.59 -4.03
C SER A 84 10.25 4.77 -2.51
N ASN A 85 11.43 5.10 -1.96
CA ASN A 85 11.60 5.42 -0.55
C ASN A 85 11.79 6.92 -0.34
N SER A 86 10.93 7.50 0.45
CA SER A 86 10.99 8.92 0.87
C SER A 86 10.02 9.15 2.02
N VAL A 87 10.19 10.26 2.71
CA VAL A 87 9.18 10.80 3.62
C VAL A 87 8.55 12.00 2.92
N ASP A 88 7.30 11.87 2.50
CA ASP A 88 6.66 12.89 1.66
C ASP A 88 5.66 13.70 2.45
N VAL A 89 5.76 15.00 2.34
CA VAL A 89 4.87 15.94 3.01
C VAL A 89 3.87 16.51 1.99
N TRP A 90 2.60 16.40 2.34
CA TRP A 90 1.48 16.96 1.59
C TRP A 90 0.77 18.00 2.47
N ILE A 91 0.42 19.14 1.90
CA ILE A 91 -0.33 20.19 2.57
C ILE A 91 -1.59 20.48 1.75
N ASN A 92 -2.77 20.34 2.38
CA ASN A 92 -4.07 20.57 1.75
C ASN A 92 -4.25 19.83 0.41
N GLY A 93 -3.71 18.61 0.30
CA GLY A 93 -3.79 17.80 -0.91
C GLY A 93 -2.77 18.12 -2.01
N ILE A 94 -1.80 18.98 -1.73
CA ILE A 94 -0.71 19.33 -2.65
C ILE A 94 0.61 18.78 -2.11
N LEU A 95 1.44 18.16 -2.96
CA LEU A 95 2.77 17.70 -2.61
C LEU A 95 3.64 18.92 -2.29
N PHE A 96 4.10 18.99 -1.05
CA PHE A 96 4.89 20.11 -0.55
C PHE A 96 6.39 19.80 -0.55
N SER A 97 6.78 18.59 -0.13
CA SER A 97 8.19 18.20 -0.06
C SER A 97 8.35 16.69 -0.16
N VAL A 98 9.46 16.25 -0.78
CA VAL A 98 9.93 14.84 -0.82
C VAL A 98 11.28 14.81 -0.12
N LEU A 99 11.32 14.20 1.07
CA LEU A 99 12.50 14.15 1.92
C LEU A 99 13.18 12.77 1.77
N ARG A 100 14.49 12.78 1.51
CA ARG A 100 15.33 11.59 1.32
C ARG A 100 16.53 11.63 2.24
N PRO A 101 16.33 11.31 3.54
CA PRO A 101 17.45 11.29 4.47
C PRO A 101 18.50 10.24 4.06
N GLU A 102 19.78 10.64 4.07
CA GLU A 102 20.90 9.75 3.72
C GLU A 102 21.18 8.66 4.75
N HIS A 103 20.80 8.91 6.00
CA HIS A 103 21.07 7.98 7.10
C HIS A 103 19.81 7.19 7.49
N SER A 104 20.01 5.97 7.98
CA SER A 104 18.91 5.12 8.50
C SER A 104 18.27 5.63 9.80
N LYS A 105 18.84 6.65 10.43
CA LYS A 105 18.29 7.33 11.60
C LYS A 105 18.68 8.80 11.61
N GLY A 106 17.82 9.63 12.16
CA GLY A 106 18.05 11.08 12.28
C GLY A 106 16.80 11.80 12.75
N SER A 107 16.75 13.10 12.46
CA SER A 107 15.60 13.95 12.74
C SER A 107 15.13 14.63 11.47
N ILE A 108 13.82 14.74 11.32
CA ILE A 108 13.16 15.48 10.24
C ILE A 108 12.53 16.71 10.85
N PHE A 109 12.71 17.84 10.16
CA PHE A 109 12.12 19.13 10.46
C PHE A 109 11.37 19.61 9.22
N VAL A 110 10.09 19.93 9.39
CA VAL A 110 9.22 20.40 8.31
C VAL A 110 8.71 21.79 8.68
N GLU A 111 9.23 22.80 8.06
CA GLU A 111 8.69 24.16 8.12
C GLU A 111 7.39 24.22 7.31
N LEU A 112 6.34 24.78 7.89
CA LEU A 112 5.01 24.81 7.31
C LEU A 112 4.55 26.24 7.08
N PRO A 113 3.73 26.49 6.06
CA PRO A 113 3.12 27.80 5.85
C PRO A 113 2.22 28.21 7.02
N GLU A 114 1.92 29.48 7.15
CA GLU A 114 1.01 30.00 8.17
C GLU A 114 -0.45 29.56 7.96
N GLY A 115 -1.25 29.62 9.01
CA GLY A 115 -2.67 29.30 9.00
C GLY A 115 -3.00 27.82 9.24
N GLU A 116 -4.29 27.53 9.37
CA GLU A 116 -4.78 26.16 9.55
C GLU A 116 -4.64 25.36 8.24
N LYS A 117 -4.12 24.14 8.37
CA LYS A 117 -3.89 23.25 7.22
C LYS A 117 -4.02 21.77 7.60
N LEU A 118 -4.31 20.96 6.61
CA LEU A 118 -4.19 19.50 6.68
C LEU A 118 -2.76 19.11 6.23
N VAL A 119 -2.00 18.49 7.10
CA VAL A 119 -0.67 17.96 6.82
C VAL A 119 -0.74 16.44 6.80
N CYS A 120 -0.31 15.82 5.69
CA CYS A 120 -0.14 14.38 5.56
C CYS A 120 1.35 14.10 5.35
N ILE A 121 1.95 13.26 6.20
CA ILE A 121 3.34 12.84 6.08
C ILE A 121 3.34 11.33 5.80
N TYR A 122 3.61 10.96 4.55
CA TYR A 122 3.68 9.56 4.11
C TYR A 122 5.02 8.96 4.50
N PHE A 123 4.98 7.72 4.98
CA PHE A 123 6.17 6.96 5.33
C PHE A 123 6.73 6.23 4.10
N PRO A 124 8.02 5.85 4.14
CA PRO A 124 8.65 5.08 3.08
C PRO A 124 7.93 3.76 2.84
N CYS A 125 7.83 3.33 1.58
CA CYS A 125 7.07 2.13 1.22
C CYS A 125 7.90 0.84 1.23
N ASP A 126 9.23 0.93 1.14
CA ASP A 126 10.13 -0.22 1.00
C ASP A 126 11.12 -0.36 2.17
N CYS A 127 10.72 0.07 3.35
CA CYS A 127 11.43 -0.17 4.61
C CYS A 127 10.47 -0.18 5.81
N LYS A 128 10.94 -0.79 6.90
CA LYS A 128 10.30 -0.70 8.22
C LYS A 128 10.69 0.61 8.90
N PHE A 129 9.75 1.53 9.04
CA PHE A 129 10.00 2.88 9.52
C PHE A 129 9.36 3.11 10.88
N GLY A 130 10.11 3.71 11.80
CA GLY A 130 9.63 4.08 13.13
C GLY A 130 9.92 5.54 13.43
N ILE A 131 9.06 6.16 14.24
CA ILE A 131 9.19 7.55 14.66
C ILE A 131 9.14 7.68 16.18
N LYS A 132 9.78 8.72 16.70
CA LYS A 132 9.67 9.15 18.10
C LYS A 132 9.80 10.66 18.21
N ASN A 133 9.55 11.20 19.40
CA ASN A 133 9.74 12.62 19.71
C ASN A 133 8.98 13.57 18.76
N LEU A 134 7.81 13.14 18.23
CA LEU A 134 6.99 14.01 17.40
C LEU A 134 6.65 15.29 18.17
N ALA A 135 7.05 16.42 17.64
CA ALA A 135 6.80 17.74 18.21
C ALA A 135 6.06 18.63 17.22
N ILE A 136 5.11 19.37 17.71
CA ILE A 136 4.25 20.31 16.98
C ILE A 136 4.25 21.60 17.79
N ASP A 137 4.57 22.75 17.17
CA ASP A 137 4.68 24.05 17.87
C ASP A 137 3.35 24.81 17.98
N GLY A 138 2.29 24.32 17.32
CA GLY A 138 0.95 24.91 17.33
C GLY A 138 -0.12 23.96 17.85
N GLU A 139 -1.37 24.35 17.67
CA GLU A 139 -2.53 23.50 17.92
C GLU A 139 -2.62 22.39 16.88
N TYR A 140 -3.11 21.24 17.28
CA TYR A 140 -3.30 20.12 16.38
C TYR A 140 -4.52 19.27 16.77
N ARG A 141 -5.07 18.58 15.77
CA ARG A 141 -6.11 17.58 15.97
C ARG A 141 -5.95 16.43 14.99
N SER A 142 -6.38 15.25 15.42
CA SER A 142 -6.47 14.09 14.53
C SER A 142 -7.60 14.28 13.52
N VAL A 143 -7.40 13.74 12.33
CA VAL A 143 -8.44 13.70 11.28
C VAL A 143 -9.25 12.41 11.45
N LYS A 144 -10.58 12.54 11.52
CA LYS A 144 -11.47 11.37 11.55
C LYS A 144 -11.56 10.74 10.17
N ASP A 145 -11.49 9.42 10.13
CA ASP A 145 -11.78 8.69 8.90
C ASP A 145 -13.28 8.82 8.57
N LYS A 146 -13.60 9.20 7.35
CA LYS A 146 -14.97 9.46 6.91
C LYS A 146 -15.40 8.55 5.77
N GLY A 147 -14.49 7.85 5.13
CA GLY A 147 -14.76 7.03 3.97
C GLY A 147 -14.94 5.55 4.31
N GLN A 148 -15.27 4.77 3.28
CA GLN A 148 -15.32 3.31 3.35
C GLN A 148 -13.96 2.75 3.81
N ARG A 149 -13.97 1.69 4.61
CA ARG A 149 -12.78 0.94 4.99
C ARG A 149 -12.48 -0.10 3.92
N VAL A 150 -11.36 0.03 3.23
CA VAL A 150 -10.99 -0.85 2.12
C VAL A 150 -9.71 -1.60 2.45
N LEU A 151 -9.79 -2.92 2.52
CA LEU A 151 -8.61 -3.78 2.58
C LEU A 151 -8.08 -4.00 1.17
N VAL A 152 -6.80 -3.68 0.94
CA VAL A 152 -6.16 -3.84 -0.37
C VAL A 152 -5.06 -4.88 -0.26
N ILE A 153 -5.26 -6.03 -0.90
CA ILE A 153 -4.31 -7.14 -0.95
C ILE A 153 -3.63 -7.11 -2.31
N GLY A 154 -2.30 -7.15 -2.33
CA GLY A 154 -1.58 -7.05 -3.60
C GLY A 154 -0.09 -7.39 -3.49
N ASP A 155 0.62 -7.11 -4.57
CA ASP A 155 2.04 -7.35 -4.74
C ASP A 155 2.89 -6.06 -4.58
N SER A 156 4.04 -5.98 -5.27
CA SER A 156 4.95 -4.83 -5.25
C SER A 156 4.30 -3.53 -5.74
N ILE A 157 3.38 -3.62 -6.71
CA ILE A 157 2.67 -2.45 -7.24
C ILE A 157 1.75 -1.86 -6.18
N THR A 158 1.08 -2.72 -5.40
CA THR A 158 0.26 -2.30 -4.26
C THR A 158 1.12 -1.82 -3.09
N GLN A 159 2.24 -2.49 -2.81
CA GLN A 159 3.20 -2.01 -1.80
C GLN A 159 3.64 -0.58 -2.12
N GLY A 160 3.77 -0.23 -3.39
CA GLY A 160 4.11 1.12 -3.84
C GLY A 160 5.49 1.23 -4.46
N TYR A 161 6.06 0.10 -4.88
CA TYR A 161 7.32 0.08 -5.64
C TYR A 161 7.09 0.60 -7.07
N GLY A 162 8.03 1.38 -7.59
CA GLY A 162 8.02 1.93 -8.95
C GLY A 162 8.13 3.45 -9.01
N PRO A 163 7.25 4.24 -8.41
CA PRO A 163 7.36 5.70 -8.40
C PRO A 163 8.67 6.20 -7.80
N SER A 164 9.08 7.41 -8.18
CA SER A 164 10.28 8.03 -7.62
C SER A 164 10.13 8.47 -6.16
N PHE A 165 8.92 8.49 -5.60
CA PHE A 165 8.64 8.86 -4.20
C PHE A 165 7.46 8.07 -3.63
N SER A 166 7.44 7.86 -2.32
CA SER A 166 6.51 6.93 -1.63
C SER A 166 5.04 7.25 -1.84
N SER A 167 4.66 8.53 -1.77
CA SER A 167 3.28 8.96 -1.95
C SER A 167 2.81 8.98 -3.41
N GLY A 168 3.72 8.72 -4.36
CA GLY A 168 3.44 8.60 -5.80
C GLY A 168 2.79 7.26 -6.19
N SER A 169 2.73 6.27 -5.30
CA SER A 169 2.09 4.97 -5.57
C SER A 169 0.60 5.11 -5.90
N TYR A 170 0.09 4.20 -6.73
CA TYR A 170 -1.34 4.20 -7.07
C TYR A 170 -2.22 4.08 -5.82
N PHE A 171 -1.79 3.29 -4.83
CA PHE A 171 -2.53 3.13 -3.57
C PHE A 171 -2.73 4.47 -2.86
N ASN A 172 -1.65 5.24 -2.67
CA ASN A 172 -1.70 6.53 -2.01
C ASN A 172 -2.47 7.57 -2.86
N ALA A 173 -2.32 7.53 -4.19
CA ALA A 173 -3.08 8.38 -5.11
C ALA A 173 -4.59 8.05 -5.06
N LEU A 174 -4.95 6.77 -5.12
CA LEU A 174 -6.36 6.31 -5.05
C LEU A 174 -7.00 6.71 -3.72
N GLN A 175 -6.27 6.59 -2.62
CA GLN A 175 -6.73 7.01 -1.31
C GLN A 175 -7.03 8.51 -1.26
N ARG A 176 -6.15 9.36 -1.82
CA ARG A 176 -6.41 10.81 -1.92
C ARG A 176 -7.62 11.12 -2.81
N LEU A 177 -7.79 10.40 -3.92
CA LEU A 177 -8.88 10.59 -4.87
C LEU A 177 -10.25 10.16 -4.32
N THR A 178 -10.28 9.09 -3.50
CA THR A 178 -11.53 8.51 -2.97
C THR A 178 -11.89 9.04 -1.59
N GLY A 179 -10.90 9.43 -0.79
CA GLY A 179 -11.07 9.72 0.64
C GLY A 179 -11.36 8.48 1.49
N TYR A 180 -11.17 7.27 0.96
CA TYR A 180 -11.40 6.02 1.68
C TYR A 180 -10.32 5.76 2.74
N ASN A 181 -10.73 5.10 3.82
CA ASN A 181 -9.80 4.57 4.81
C ASN A 181 -9.25 3.23 4.30
N MET A 182 -8.09 3.27 3.64
CA MET A 182 -7.52 2.10 2.99
C MET A 182 -6.36 1.52 3.81
N LEU A 183 -6.34 0.18 3.95
CA LEU A 183 -5.24 -0.58 4.53
C LEU A 183 -4.47 -1.29 3.42
N ASN A 184 -3.19 -0.97 3.30
CA ASN A 184 -2.30 -1.55 2.29
C ASN A 184 -1.71 -2.88 2.77
N GLN A 185 -2.13 -3.99 2.19
CA GLN A 185 -1.50 -5.31 2.40
C GLN A 185 -0.79 -5.80 1.13
N GLY A 186 -0.09 -4.89 0.43
CA GLY A 186 0.82 -5.22 -0.66
C GLY A 186 2.15 -5.77 -0.15
N ILE A 187 2.64 -6.84 -0.76
CA ILE A 187 3.96 -7.45 -0.50
C ILE A 187 4.68 -7.65 -1.83
N GLY A 188 5.86 -7.06 -1.97
CA GLY A 188 6.66 -7.20 -3.20
C GLY A 188 6.98 -8.66 -3.51
N GLY A 189 6.71 -9.09 -4.75
CA GLY A 189 6.93 -10.47 -5.20
C GLY A 189 5.84 -11.46 -4.80
N TYR A 190 4.79 -11.05 -4.08
CA TYR A 190 3.75 -11.93 -3.57
C TYR A 190 2.94 -12.61 -4.69
N ARG A 191 2.63 -13.90 -4.49
CA ARG A 191 1.98 -14.78 -5.47
C ARG A 191 0.59 -15.27 -5.07
N CYS A 192 -0.10 -14.58 -4.17
CA CYS A 192 -1.45 -14.94 -3.69
C CYS A 192 -1.56 -16.37 -3.10
N GLU A 193 -1.01 -16.54 -1.92
CA GLU A 193 -1.11 -17.79 -1.18
C GLU A 193 -2.42 -17.85 -0.37
N PRO A 194 -3.31 -18.84 -0.62
CA PRO A 194 -4.60 -18.94 0.09
C PRO A 194 -4.44 -19.04 1.61
N VAL A 195 -3.40 -19.72 2.06
CA VAL A 195 -3.11 -19.95 3.50
C VAL A 195 -2.76 -18.67 4.25
N ASP A 196 -2.36 -17.62 3.56
CA ASP A 196 -2.00 -16.32 4.15
C ASP A 196 -3.22 -15.44 4.42
N LEU A 197 -4.37 -15.79 3.83
CA LEU A 197 -5.60 -15.04 4.00
C LEU A 197 -6.22 -15.32 5.37
N MET A 198 -6.38 -14.26 6.15
CA MET A 198 -7.07 -14.27 7.44
C MET A 198 -7.67 -12.89 7.75
N TYR A 199 -8.57 -12.85 8.73
CA TYR A 199 -9.09 -11.58 9.21
C TYR A 199 -7.98 -10.68 9.76
N VAL A 200 -8.14 -9.39 9.56
CA VAL A 200 -7.20 -8.38 10.03
C VAL A 200 -7.68 -7.85 11.38
N ASP A 201 -7.03 -8.28 12.46
CA ASP A 201 -7.35 -7.76 13.78
C ASP A 201 -7.09 -6.23 13.82
N GLY A 202 -8.07 -5.48 14.31
CA GLY A 202 -8.01 -4.02 14.37
C GLY A 202 -8.43 -3.29 13.08
N PHE A 203 -8.77 -4.02 12.01
CA PHE A 203 -9.31 -3.43 10.79
C PHE A 203 -10.38 -4.32 10.16
N GLU A 204 -11.63 -3.96 10.36
CA GLU A 204 -12.75 -4.64 9.69
C GLU A 204 -13.11 -3.89 8.40
N PRO A 205 -12.89 -4.48 7.22
CA PRO A 205 -13.16 -3.81 5.95
C PRO A 205 -14.66 -3.75 5.65
N ASP A 206 -15.10 -2.66 5.04
CA ASP A 206 -16.40 -2.56 4.41
C ASP A 206 -16.36 -3.19 3.00
N LYS A 207 -15.20 -3.10 2.35
CA LYS A 207 -14.92 -3.60 0.99
C LYS A 207 -13.49 -4.11 0.88
N ILE A 208 -13.24 -4.94 -0.13
CA ILE A 208 -11.92 -5.54 -0.37
C ILE A 208 -11.52 -5.28 -1.82
N MET A 209 -10.26 -4.97 -2.04
CA MET A 209 -9.66 -4.89 -3.37
C MET A 209 -8.48 -5.85 -3.45
N THR A 210 -8.37 -6.62 -4.53
CA THR A 210 -7.21 -7.46 -4.82
C THR A 210 -6.54 -6.99 -6.10
N PHE A 211 -5.21 -6.92 -6.10
CA PHE A 211 -4.41 -6.58 -7.25
C PHE A 211 -3.19 -7.51 -7.31
N LEU A 212 -3.35 -8.64 -8.00
CA LEU A 212 -2.43 -9.77 -7.98
C LEU A 212 -2.30 -10.40 -9.37
N GLY A 213 -1.28 -11.22 -9.55
CA GLY A 213 -1.11 -12.09 -10.70
C GLY A 213 0.11 -11.77 -11.57
N THR A 214 0.69 -10.57 -11.51
CA THR A 214 1.86 -10.24 -12.34
C THR A 214 3.08 -11.09 -12.02
N ASN A 215 3.27 -11.50 -10.77
CA ASN A 215 4.42 -12.32 -10.34
C ASN A 215 4.35 -13.78 -10.82
N TRP A 216 3.21 -14.24 -11.29
CA TRP A 216 3.05 -15.55 -11.87
C TRP A 216 3.61 -15.66 -13.30
N TYR A 217 3.75 -14.53 -13.97
CA TYR A 217 4.36 -14.49 -15.30
C TYR A 217 5.79 -15.06 -15.27
N ASP A 218 6.56 -14.73 -14.25
CA ASP A 218 7.95 -15.19 -14.09
C ASP A 218 8.07 -16.43 -13.19
N ALA A 219 6.94 -17.01 -12.74
CA ALA A 219 6.96 -18.19 -11.89
C ALA A 219 7.44 -19.42 -12.67
N PRO A 220 8.26 -20.31 -12.07
CA PRO A 220 8.61 -21.58 -12.68
C PRO A 220 7.35 -22.45 -12.88
N ASP A 221 7.37 -23.31 -13.90
CA ASP A 221 6.25 -24.19 -14.27
C ASP A 221 5.80 -25.16 -13.18
N GLN A 222 6.60 -25.32 -12.13
CA GLN A 222 6.32 -26.18 -10.96
C GLN A 222 5.24 -25.62 -10.03
N TYR A 223 4.85 -24.37 -10.18
CA TYR A 223 3.87 -23.74 -9.33
C TYR A 223 2.50 -23.74 -10.00
N ASP A 224 1.52 -24.39 -9.37
CA ASP A 224 0.16 -24.44 -9.86
C ASP A 224 -0.55 -23.09 -9.65
N TYR A 225 -0.33 -22.16 -10.57
CA TYR A 225 -0.96 -20.84 -10.55
C TYR A 225 -2.49 -20.93 -10.52
N GLU A 226 -3.07 -21.87 -11.27
CA GLU A 226 -4.52 -22.04 -11.32
C GLU A 226 -5.05 -22.47 -9.95
N SER A 227 -4.43 -23.48 -9.34
CA SER A 227 -4.81 -23.98 -8.00
C SER A 227 -4.66 -22.91 -6.93
N ALA A 228 -3.55 -22.15 -6.94
CA ALA A 228 -3.33 -21.04 -6.01
C ALA A 228 -4.39 -19.95 -6.17
N THR A 229 -4.72 -19.58 -7.42
CA THR A 229 -5.73 -18.54 -7.70
C THR A 229 -7.13 -19.00 -7.28
N VAL A 230 -7.51 -20.24 -7.59
CA VAL A 230 -8.77 -20.85 -7.16
C VAL A 230 -8.86 -20.87 -5.62
N GLY A 231 -7.83 -21.37 -4.97
CA GLY A 231 -7.77 -21.43 -3.51
C GLY A 231 -7.85 -20.06 -2.85
N PHE A 232 -7.17 -19.07 -3.44
CA PHE A 232 -7.15 -17.68 -2.94
C PHE A 232 -8.54 -17.03 -2.96
N TYR A 233 -9.22 -17.02 -4.11
CA TYR A 233 -10.55 -16.40 -4.21
C TYR A 233 -11.62 -17.17 -3.44
N LYS A 234 -11.53 -18.51 -3.42
CA LYS A 234 -12.37 -19.33 -2.55
C LYS A 234 -12.21 -18.94 -1.09
N ARG A 235 -10.98 -18.90 -0.60
CA ARG A 235 -10.69 -18.53 0.79
C ARG A 235 -11.11 -17.08 1.10
N LEU A 236 -10.91 -16.16 0.17
CA LEU A 236 -11.29 -14.76 0.33
C LEU A 236 -12.80 -14.61 0.50
N THR A 237 -13.60 -15.30 -0.31
CA THR A 237 -15.07 -15.27 -0.24
C THR A 237 -15.61 -16.00 1.00
N GLU A 238 -14.95 -17.05 1.47
CA GLU A 238 -15.28 -17.69 2.75
C GLU A 238 -15.05 -16.77 3.95
N LEU A 239 -13.97 -15.97 3.93
CA LEU A 239 -13.67 -15.00 4.98
C LEU A 239 -14.62 -13.78 4.93
N TYR A 240 -15.02 -13.35 3.74
CA TYR A 240 -15.77 -12.12 3.55
C TYR A 240 -16.99 -12.33 2.62
N PRO A 241 -17.94 -13.22 2.99
CA PRO A 241 -19.05 -13.60 2.09
C PRO A 241 -19.98 -12.44 1.74
N ASP A 242 -20.13 -11.48 2.66
CA ASP A 242 -21.07 -10.36 2.51
C ASP A 242 -20.37 -9.06 2.05
N LYS A 243 -19.07 -9.10 1.76
CA LYS A 243 -18.31 -7.92 1.34
C LYS A 243 -18.18 -7.87 -0.16
N GLN A 244 -18.33 -6.67 -0.73
CA GLN A 244 -18.01 -6.44 -2.13
C GLN A 244 -16.51 -6.53 -2.34
N ILE A 245 -16.08 -7.34 -3.30
CA ILE A 245 -14.69 -7.57 -3.66
C ILE A 245 -14.46 -7.03 -5.06
N LEU A 246 -13.50 -6.12 -5.20
CA LEU A 246 -13.00 -5.64 -6.49
C LEU A 246 -11.70 -6.36 -6.82
N ALA A 247 -11.73 -7.28 -7.75
CA ALA A 247 -10.54 -7.92 -8.28
C ALA A 247 -9.99 -7.13 -9.47
N VAL A 248 -8.69 -6.81 -9.44
CA VAL A 248 -7.99 -6.18 -10.57
C VAL A 248 -7.05 -7.21 -11.16
N SER A 249 -7.21 -7.52 -12.44
CA SER A 249 -6.27 -8.38 -13.15
C SER A 249 -4.93 -7.65 -13.40
N PRO A 250 -3.83 -8.37 -13.70
CA PRO A 250 -2.55 -7.71 -13.99
C PRO A 250 -2.66 -6.62 -15.05
N ILE A 251 -1.98 -5.51 -14.81
CA ILE A 251 -1.79 -4.43 -15.79
C ILE A 251 -0.71 -4.83 -16.82
N TRP A 252 -0.55 -4.04 -17.87
CA TRP A 252 0.59 -4.17 -18.78
C TRP A 252 1.92 -4.10 -18.02
N ARG A 253 2.95 -4.70 -18.59
CA ARG A 253 4.33 -4.58 -18.14
C ARG A 253 5.11 -3.65 -19.07
N GLY A 254 6.13 -2.99 -18.53
CA GLY A 254 7.00 -2.09 -19.27
C GLY A 254 8.14 -2.81 -20.01
N ASN A 255 7.85 -3.93 -20.70
CA ASN A 255 8.83 -4.65 -21.48
C ASN A 255 8.30 -5.05 -22.87
N ASP A 256 9.14 -4.87 -23.88
CA ASP A 256 8.78 -5.14 -25.28
C ASP A 256 8.79 -6.64 -25.62
N ASP A 257 9.53 -7.44 -24.85
CA ASP A 257 9.71 -8.88 -24.99
C ASP A 257 8.68 -9.71 -24.19
N LEU A 258 7.56 -9.11 -23.82
CA LEU A 258 6.50 -9.77 -23.05
C LEU A 258 5.84 -10.88 -23.87
N ASP A 259 5.87 -12.12 -23.36
CA ASP A 259 5.04 -13.20 -23.88
C ASP A 259 3.55 -12.90 -23.60
N LYS A 260 2.87 -12.37 -24.62
CA LYS A 260 1.49 -11.93 -24.54
C LYS A 260 0.52 -13.10 -24.32
N GLU A 261 0.82 -14.28 -24.83
CA GLU A 261 -0.02 -15.47 -24.67
C GLU A 261 0.01 -15.95 -23.22
N ARG A 262 1.21 -16.10 -22.65
CA ARG A 262 1.39 -16.45 -21.23
C ARG A 262 0.74 -15.43 -20.31
N PHE A 263 0.89 -14.14 -20.59
CA PHE A 263 0.32 -13.09 -19.77
C PHE A 263 -1.22 -13.05 -19.85
N SER A 264 -1.77 -13.27 -21.06
CA SER A 264 -3.21 -13.40 -21.26
C SER A 264 -3.77 -14.64 -20.56
N TRP A 265 -3.02 -15.74 -20.56
CA TRP A 265 -3.39 -16.94 -19.82
C TRP A 265 -3.48 -16.68 -18.31
N CYS A 266 -2.48 -16.01 -17.70
CA CYS A 266 -2.52 -15.62 -16.29
C CYS A 266 -3.76 -14.77 -15.97
N ARG A 267 -4.09 -13.80 -16.81
CA ARG A 267 -5.30 -12.97 -16.64
C ARG A 267 -6.58 -13.76 -16.79
N GLY A 268 -6.60 -14.70 -17.77
CA GLY A 268 -7.74 -15.56 -18.02
C GLY A 268 -8.12 -16.45 -16.84
N ILE A 269 -7.16 -16.94 -16.08
CA ILE A 269 -7.41 -17.72 -14.86
C ILE A 269 -8.14 -16.88 -13.82
N ILE A 270 -7.63 -15.67 -13.54
CA ILE A 270 -8.31 -14.75 -12.59
C ILE A 270 -9.74 -14.44 -13.04
N SER A 271 -9.91 -14.18 -14.35
CA SER A 271 -11.23 -13.86 -14.91
C SER A 271 -12.23 -15.01 -14.73
N ARG A 272 -11.82 -16.23 -15.06
CA ARG A 272 -12.68 -17.43 -14.91
C ARG A 272 -13.02 -17.70 -13.44
N GLU A 273 -12.06 -17.48 -12.54
CA GLU A 273 -12.30 -17.73 -11.12
C GLU A 273 -13.23 -16.67 -10.51
N CYS A 274 -12.96 -15.41 -10.75
CA CYS A 274 -13.81 -14.31 -10.23
C CYS A 274 -15.26 -14.42 -10.69
N ALA A 275 -15.51 -14.91 -11.92
CA ALA A 275 -16.85 -15.07 -12.46
C ALA A 275 -17.74 -16.10 -11.71
N LYS A 276 -17.15 -16.92 -10.83
CA LYS A 276 -17.89 -17.89 -10.02
C LYS A 276 -18.58 -17.29 -8.78
N TYR A 277 -18.22 -16.07 -8.41
CA TYR A 277 -18.66 -15.45 -7.15
C TYR A 277 -19.42 -14.14 -7.42
N GLU A 278 -20.65 -14.04 -6.94
CA GLU A 278 -21.54 -12.89 -7.15
C GLU A 278 -21.02 -11.61 -6.48
N ASN A 279 -20.27 -11.74 -5.37
CA ASN A 279 -19.73 -10.60 -4.63
C ASN A 279 -18.37 -10.13 -5.16
N ILE A 280 -17.83 -10.74 -6.23
CA ILE A 280 -16.59 -10.32 -6.89
C ILE A 280 -16.89 -9.62 -8.21
N THR A 281 -16.38 -8.41 -8.37
CA THR A 281 -16.35 -7.69 -9.65
C THR A 281 -14.91 -7.61 -10.15
N LEU A 282 -14.68 -8.11 -11.37
CA LEU A 282 -13.37 -8.02 -12.03
C LEU A 282 -13.25 -6.73 -12.82
N VAL A 283 -12.13 -6.03 -12.65
CA VAL A 283 -11.69 -4.93 -13.51
C VAL A 283 -10.47 -5.39 -14.32
N ASP A 284 -10.52 -5.17 -15.63
CA ASP A 284 -9.41 -5.50 -16.53
C ASP A 284 -8.26 -4.51 -16.35
N GLY A 285 -7.13 -5.00 -15.81
CA GLY A 285 -5.94 -4.19 -15.59
C GLY A 285 -5.37 -3.55 -16.86
N PHE A 286 -5.57 -4.16 -18.03
CA PHE A 286 -5.10 -3.61 -19.31
C PHE A 286 -5.78 -2.29 -19.70
N THR A 287 -6.92 -2.00 -19.12
CA THR A 287 -7.63 -0.73 -19.34
C THR A 287 -7.18 0.40 -18.40
N LEU A 288 -6.36 0.07 -17.39
CA LEU A 288 -6.05 0.99 -16.31
C LEU A 288 -4.76 1.80 -16.53
N VAL A 289 -3.78 1.23 -17.23
CA VAL A 289 -2.52 1.90 -17.58
C VAL A 289 -2.22 1.67 -19.04
N PRO A 290 -1.83 2.69 -19.83
CA PRO A 290 -1.40 2.50 -21.21
C PRO A 290 -0.18 1.58 -21.32
N ASN A 291 -0.11 0.79 -22.39
CA ASN A 291 1.07 -0.01 -22.71
C ASN A 291 2.12 0.86 -23.44
N VAL A 292 2.67 1.83 -22.73
CA VAL A 292 3.72 2.74 -23.21
C VAL A 292 4.84 2.82 -22.18
N LEU A 293 6.09 2.79 -22.62
CA LEU A 293 7.26 2.70 -21.73
C LEU A 293 7.36 3.89 -20.76
N GLU A 294 6.87 5.06 -21.16
CA GLU A 294 6.85 6.28 -20.36
C GLU A 294 6.03 6.15 -19.06
N CYS A 295 5.15 5.15 -18.98
CA CYS A 295 4.36 4.86 -17.77
C CYS A 295 5.07 3.93 -16.79
N TYR A 296 6.26 3.42 -17.13
CA TYR A 296 6.97 2.42 -16.31
C TYR A 296 8.36 2.90 -15.93
N CYS A 297 8.87 2.40 -14.80
CA CYS A 297 10.24 2.68 -14.34
C CYS A 297 11.21 1.53 -14.62
N ASP A 298 10.66 0.36 -14.85
CA ASP A 298 11.37 -0.88 -15.20
C ASP A 298 10.43 -1.79 -16.02
N LYS A 299 10.82 -3.06 -16.20
CA LYS A 299 10.03 -4.03 -16.98
C LYS A 299 8.68 -4.41 -16.36
N VAL A 300 8.38 -4.03 -15.11
CA VAL A 300 7.19 -4.50 -14.37
C VAL A 300 6.40 -3.35 -13.76
N HIS A 301 7.08 -2.37 -13.15
CA HIS A 301 6.48 -1.43 -12.24
C HIS A 301 6.13 -0.10 -12.90
N PRO A 302 4.88 0.37 -12.77
CA PRO A 302 4.53 1.70 -13.22
C PRO A 302 5.27 2.78 -12.39
N ASN A 303 5.73 3.81 -13.07
CA ASN A 303 6.28 5.00 -12.43
C ASN A 303 5.16 5.89 -11.86
N GLU A 304 5.48 7.10 -11.37
CA GLU A 304 4.49 8.03 -10.80
C GLU A 304 3.37 8.41 -11.78
N TYR A 305 3.67 8.51 -13.07
CA TYR A 305 2.65 8.82 -14.11
C TYR A 305 1.73 7.62 -14.32
N GLY A 306 2.29 6.42 -14.49
CA GLY A 306 1.54 5.18 -14.62
C GLY A 306 0.70 4.89 -13.38
N CYS A 307 1.24 5.13 -12.19
CA CYS A 307 0.52 4.99 -10.92
C CYS A 307 -0.64 5.99 -10.78
N LEU A 308 -0.46 7.24 -11.21
CA LEU A 308 -1.55 8.21 -11.19
C LEU A 308 -2.67 7.84 -12.19
N MET A 309 -2.31 7.41 -13.41
CA MET A 309 -3.27 6.92 -14.39
C MET A 309 -4.03 5.70 -13.86
N LEU A 310 -3.32 4.74 -13.28
CA LEU A 310 -3.92 3.57 -12.62
C LEU A 310 -4.94 3.99 -11.57
N ALA A 311 -4.59 4.91 -10.67
CA ALA A 311 -5.47 5.37 -9.61
C ALA A 311 -6.73 6.09 -10.15
N MET A 312 -6.56 6.95 -11.16
CA MET A 312 -7.68 7.71 -11.77
C MET A 312 -8.65 6.78 -12.51
N ASN A 313 -8.12 5.85 -13.33
CA ASN A 313 -8.94 4.90 -14.07
C ASN A 313 -9.62 3.92 -13.12
N LEU A 314 -8.92 3.45 -12.07
CA LEU A 314 -9.50 2.60 -11.05
C LEU A 314 -10.61 3.31 -10.28
N GLN A 315 -10.45 4.59 -9.91
CA GLN A 315 -11.51 5.39 -9.30
C GLN A 315 -12.74 5.49 -10.21
N LYS A 316 -12.53 5.67 -11.52
CA LYS A 316 -13.63 5.70 -12.51
C LYS A 316 -14.39 4.38 -12.53
N GLU A 317 -13.67 3.25 -12.56
CA GLU A 317 -14.28 1.92 -12.51
C GLU A 317 -15.02 1.69 -11.19
N MET A 318 -14.44 2.05 -10.04
CA MET A 318 -15.08 1.97 -8.73
C MET A 318 -16.41 2.73 -8.71
N LYS A 319 -16.45 3.94 -9.29
CA LYS A 319 -17.71 4.71 -9.42
C LYS A 319 -18.73 4.01 -10.31
N ARG A 320 -18.28 3.45 -11.45
CA ARG A 320 -19.14 2.73 -12.42
C ARG A 320 -19.83 1.53 -11.78
N ILE A 321 -19.12 0.77 -10.96
CA ILE A 321 -19.63 -0.45 -10.29
C ILE A 321 -20.20 -0.17 -8.89
N LYS A 322 -20.23 1.08 -8.46
CA LYS A 322 -20.67 1.50 -7.10
C LYS A 322 -19.88 0.83 -5.96
N PHE A 323 -18.59 0.61 -6.22
CA PHE A 323 -17.66 0.10 -5.22
C PHE A 323 -17.33 1.15 -4.18
#